data_5fcf209135e0eca370a9c8d28af15a7b
#
_entry.id   5fcf209135e0eca370a9c8d28af15a7b
#
_cell.length_a   1.000
_cell.length_b   1.000
_cell.length_c   1.000
_cell.angle_alpha   90.00
_cell.angle_beta   90.00
_cell.angle_gamma   90.00
#
_symmetry.space_group_name_H-M   'P 1'
#
loop_
_entity.id
_entity.type
_entity.pdbx_description
1 polymer ?
#
loop_
_entity_poly.entity_id
_entity_poly.type
_entity_poly.pdbx_seq_one_letter_code
_entity_poly.pdbx_strand_id
1 'polypeptide(L)'
;MKLVKDILRPEKEFELKDVLSGIGYHGITSKESAGFGESKKIIKQVYRGKVYEQRVDAVKRKELEFVVPDDKVEKVVETIRKVAVTSHGGDGRIYISTLDDAIHIHTGDKHLGDSSEEEMKNE
;
A
#
# COMPACT_ATOMS: atom_id res chain seq x y z
N MET A 1 -5.97 8.58 15.63
CA MET A 1 -5.16 7.67 14.80
C MET A 1 -5.82 7.47 13.44
N LYS A 2 -5.03 7.24 12.44
CA LYS A 2 -5.48 7.05 11.07
C LYS A 2 -5.00 5.71 10.54
N LEU A 3 -5.84 5.09 9.70
CA LEU A 3 -5.44 3.98 8.88
C LEU A 3 -4.95 4.52 7.55
N VAL A 4 -3.74 4.21 7.19
CA VAL A 4 -3.17 4.56 5.89
C VAL A 4 -3.09 3.30 5.05
N LYS A 5 -3.77 3.33 3.93
CA LYS A 5 -3.76 2.24 2.94
C LYS A 5 -3.21 2.79 1.64
N ASP A 6 -2.10 2.26 1.19
CA ASP A 6 -1.51 2.66 -0.08
C ASP A 6 -1.54 1.52 -1.07
N ILE A 7 -2.04 1.83 -2.25
CA ILE A 7 -2.10 0.90 -3.37
C ILE A 7 -1.06 1.38 -4.37
N LEU A 8 -0.05 0.56 -4.62
CA LEU A 8 1.13 0.97 -5.37
C LEU A 8 1.58 -0.12 -6.36
N ARG A 9 2.54 0.24 -7.19
CA ARG A 9 3.17 -0.70 -8.10
C ARG A 9 3.91 -1.77 -7.31
N PRO A 10 3.81 -3.06 -7.69
CA PRO A 10 4.46 -4.15 -6.94
C PRO A 10 5.96 -3.97 -6.74
N GLU A 11 6.66 -3.42 -7.73
CA GLU A 11 8.11 -3.21 -7.67
C GLU A 11 8.54 -2.16 -6.64
N LYS A 12 7.62 -1.37 -6.12
CA LYS A 12 7.90 -0.35 -5.10
C LYS A 12 7.74 -0.85 -3.67
N GLU A 13 7.21 -2.05 -3.48
CA GLU A 13 6.88 -2.59 -2.16
C GLU A 13 8.07 -2.66 -1.22
N PHE A 14 9.16 -3.30 -1.65
CA PHE A 14 10.32 -3.50 -0.78
C PHE A 14 10.99 -2.20 -0.37
N GLU A 15 11.17 -1.30 -1.32
CA GLU A 15 11.76 0.01 -1.04
C GLU A 15 10.92 0.79 -0.04
N LEU A 16 9.60 0.79 -0.23
CA LEU A 16 8.71 1.50 0.68
C LEU A 16 8.70 0.89 2.07
N LYS A 17 8.65 -0.43 2.18
CA LYS A 17 8.73 -1.11 3.48
C LYS A 17 10.02 -0.78 4.21
N ASP A 18 11.15 -0.77 3.52
CA ASP A 18 12.44 -0.44 4.11
C ASP A 18 12.45 1.00 4.64
N VAL A 19 11.95 1.94 3.85
CA VAL A 19 11.89 3.35 4.26
C VAL A 19 10.96 3.53 5.45
N LEU A 20 9.78 2.93 5.43
CA LEU A 20 8.82 3.01 6.54
C LEU A 20 9.36 2.36 7.81
N SER A 21 10.02 1.20 7.69
CA SER A 21 10.68 0.55 8.82
C SER A 21 11.78 1.41 9.41
N GLY A 22 12.53 2.11 8.56
CA GLY A 22 13.60 3.01 8.98
C GLY A 22 13.11 4.20 9.81
N ILE A 23 11.85 4.59 9.67
CA ILE A 23 11.24 5.67 10.47
C ILE A 23 10.29 5.14 11.56
N GLY A 24 10.31 3.83 11.81
CA GLY A 24 9.64 3.22 12.96
C GLY A 24 8.33 2.48 12.68
N TYR A 25 7.88 2.39 11.43
CA TYR A 25 6.64 1.70 11.09
C TYR A 25 6.91 0.24 10.70
N HIS A 26 6.66 -0.69 11.62
CA HIS A 26 6.92 -2.12 11.44
C HIS A 26 5.67 -2.97 11.27
N GLY A 27 4.55 -2.56 11.82
CA GLY A 27 3.28 -3.27 11.74
C GLY A 27 2.55 -3.02 10.42
N ILE A 28 3.16 -3.43 9.31
CA ILE A 28 2.65 -3.18 7.97
C ILE A 28 2.05 -4.48 7.42
N THR A 29 0.76 -4.44 7.11
CA THR A 29 0.08 -5.54 6.42
C THR A 29 0.20 -5.33 4.91
N SER A 30 0.58 -6.37 4.19
CA SER A 30 0.73 -6.34 2.74
C SER A 30 -0.15 -7.41 2.10
N LYS A 31 -0.82 -7.05 1.02
CA LYS A 31 -1.58 -7.99 0.21
C LYS A 31 -1.53 -7.64 -1.27
N GLU A 32 -1.74 -8.63 -2.12
CA GLU A 32 -1.87 -8.41 -3.56
C GLU A 32 -3.28 -7.95 -3.89
N SER A 33 -3.38 -7.04 -4.87
CA SER A 33 -4.67 -6.60 -5.39
C SER A 33 -4.59 -6.39 -6.90
N ALA A 34 -5.74 -6.21 -7.52
CA ALA A 34 -5.84 -5.90 -8.94
C ALA A 34 -6.50 -4.53 -9.09
N GLY A 35 -5.81 -3.62 -9.79
CA GLY A 35 -6.34 -2.31 -10.09
C GLY A 35 -6.97 -2.29 -11.48
N PHE A 36 -8.04 -1.54 -11.63
CA PHE A 36 -8.69 -1.27 -12.91
C PHE A 36 -8.60 0.22 -13.19
N GLY A 37 -8.02 0.57 -14.32
CA GLY A 37 -7.81 1.96 -14.71
C GLY A 37 -8.17 2.18 -16.17
N GLU A 38 -7.87 3.39 -16.66
CA GLU A 38 -8.14 3.76 -18.05
C GLU A 38 -7.18 3.10 -19.03
N SER A 39 -6.03 2.62 -18.57
CA SER A 39 -5.05 1.94 -19.42
C SER A 39 -5.54 0.54 -19.80
N LYS A 40 -6.02 0.42 -21.03
CA LYS A 40 -6.46 -0.87 -21.55
C LYS A 40 -5.35 -1.49 -22.37
N LYS A 41 -4.81 -2.62 -21.91
CA LYS A 41 -3.84 -3.40 -22.67
C LYS A 41 -4.56 -4.44 -23.48
N ILE A 42 -4.18 -4.56 -24.73
CA ILE A 42 -4.66 -5.63 -25.61
C ILE A 42 -3.55 -6.66 -25.71
N ILE A 43 -3.86 -7.90 -25.33
CA ILE A 43 -2.96 -9.04 -25.48
C ILE A 43 -3.42 -9.84 -26.68
N LYS A 44 -2.51 -10.08 -27.64
CA LYS A 44 -2.75 -10.94 -28.79
C LYS A 44 -2.21 -12.34 -28.47
N GLN A 45 -3.08 -13.32 -28.56
CA GLN A 45 -2.70 -14.74 -28.43
C GLN A 45 -2.96 -15.47 -29.74
N VAL A 46 -1.99 -16.28 -30.16
CA VAL A 46 -2.14 -17.13 -31.32
C VAL A 46 -2.41 -18.58 -30.86
N TYR A 47 -3.55 -19.10 -31.23
CA TYR A 47 -3.93 -20.47 -30.90
C TYR A 47 -4.50 -21.15 -32.14
N ARG A 48 -3.90 -22.28 -32.55
CA ARG A 48 -4.30 -23.07 -33.77
C ARG A 48 -4.37 -22.20 -35.03
N GLY A 49 -3.41 -21.28 -35.22
CA GLY A 49 -3.36 -20.42 -36.40
C GLY A 49 -4.33 -19.25 -36.39
N LYS A 50 -5.13 -19.09 -35.32
CA LYS A 50 -6.03 -17.95 -35.14
C LYS A 50 -5.48 -16.99 -34.13
N VAL A 51 -5.62 -15.69 -34.40
CA VAL A 51 -5.23 -14.60 -33.48
C VAL A 51 -6.44 -14.19 -32.64
N TYR A 52 -6.28 -14.28 -31.34
CA TYR A 52 -7.29 -13.83 -30.38
C TYR A 52 -6.78 -12.57 -29.69
N GLU A 53 -7.61 -11.54 -29.65
CA GLU A 53 -7.32 -10.33 -28.90
C GLU A 53 -8.07 -10.37 -27.59
N GLN A 54 -7.35 -10.21 -26.47
CA GLN A 54 -7.95 -10.12 -25.13
C GLN A 54 -7.59 -8.78 -24.50
N ARG A 55 -8.60 -8.05 -24.04
CA ARG A 55 -8.41 -6.87 -23.23
C ARG A 55 -8.07 -7.25 -21.81
N VAL A 56 -6.95 -6.71 -21.30
CA VAL A 56 -6.56 -6.87 -19.91
C VAL A 56 -6.76 -5.52 -19.23
N ASP A 57 -7.85 -5.40 -18.47
CA ASP A 57 -8.18 -4.19 -17.73
C ASP A 57 -7.61 -4.21 -16.31
N ALA A 58 -7.23 -5.40 -15.81
CA ALA A 58 -6.69 -5.57 -14.47
C ALA A 58 -5.16 -5.41 -14.46
N VAL A 59 -4.65 -4.57 -13.59
CA VAL A 59 -3.22 -4.37 -13.37
C VAL A 59 -2.87 -4.80 -11.95
N LYS A 60 -1.82 -5.61 -11.80
CA LYS A 60 -1.35 -6.05 -10.49
C LYS A 60 -0.89 -4.88 -9.65
N ARG A 61 -1.31 -4.86 -8.39
CA ARG A 61 -0.94 -3.85 -7.40
C ARG A 61 -0.63 -4.52 -6.07
N LYS A 62 0.07 -3.82 -5.21
CA LYS A 62 0.25 -4.19 -3.81
C LYS A 62 -0.47 -3.17 -2.93
N GLU A 63 -1.13 -3.66 -1.90
CA GLU A 63 -1.68 -2.82 -0.85
C GLU A 63 -0.83 -2.95 0.40
N LEU A 64 -0.41 -1.82 0.94
CA LEU A 64 0.22 -1.74 2.26
C LEU A 64 -0.72 -0.98 3.19
N GLU A 65 -0.89 -1.50 4.39
CA GLU A 65 -1.84 -0.95 5.35
C GLU A 65 -1.22 -0.89 6.73
N PHE A 66 -1.30 0.25 7.38
CA PHE A 66 -0.74 0.45 8.71
C PHE A 66 -1.39 1.64 9.41
N VAL A 67 -1.22 1.70 10.73
CA VAL A 67 -1.80 2.73 11.58
C VAL A 67 -0.79 3.85 11.81
N VAL A 68 -1.25 5.10 11.75
CA VAL A 68 -0.40 6.28 11.88
C VAL A 68 -1.06 7.26 12.86
N PRO A 69 -0.31 7.86 13.80
CA PRO A 69 -0.82 8.96 14.62
C PRO A 69 -1.23 10.14 13.74
N ASP A 70 -2.26 10.87 14.16
CA ASP A 70 -2.80 11.99 13.38
C ASP A 70 -1.74 13.02 12.97
N ASP A 71 -0.82 13.32 13.87
CA ASP A 71 0.23 14.33 13.65
C ASP A 71 1.36 13.86 12.73
N LYS A 72 1.40 12.58 12.37
CA LYS A 72 2.42 12.00 11.50
C LYS A 72 1.94 11.74 10.07
N VAL A 73 0.67 11.92 9.79
CA VAL A 73 0.07 11.55 8.50
C VAL A 73 0.72 12.28 7.34
N GLU A 74 0.92 13.58 7.44
CA GLU A 74 1.51 14.36 6.35
C GLU A 74 2.91 13.86 5.98
N LYS A 75 3.74 13.61 6.98
CA LYS A 75 5.10 13.10 6.78
C LYS A 75 5.10 11.71 6.15
N VAL A 76 4.21 10.85 6.60
CA VAL A 76 4.06 9.50 6.05
C VAL A 76 3.61 9.56 4.59
N VAL A 77 2.64 10.39 4.27
CA VAL A 77 2.17 10.57 2.89
C VAL A 77 3.30 11.07 1.98
N GLU A 78 4.08 12.05 2.43
CA GLU A 78 5.24 12.51 1.67
C GLU A 78 6.25 11.40 1.42
N THR A 79 6.53 10.58 2.43
CA THR A 79 7.45 9.46 2.33
C THR A 79 6.98 8.44 1.31
N ILE A 80 5.70 8.07 1.37
CA ILE A 80 5.10 7.14 0.40
C ILE A 80 5.21 7.70 -1.02
N ARG A 81 4.86 8.96 -1.21
CA ARG A 81 4.89 9.59 -2.51
C ARG A 81 6.30 9.64 -3.11
N LYS A 82 7.31 9.97 -2.30
CA LYS A 82 8.71 10.00 -2.77
C LYS A 82 9.17 8.66 -3.32
N VAL A 83 8.78 7.57 -2.68
CA VAL A 83 9.16 6.23 -3.10
C VAL A 83 8.34 5.76 -4.31
N ALA A 84 7.02 5.97 -4.25
CA ALA A 84 6.09 5.35 -5.19
C ALA A 84 5.89 6.11 -6.49
N VAL A 85 6.19 7.42 -6.54
CA VAL A 85 5.95 8.24 -7.72
C VAL A 85 6.88 7.86 -8.88
N THR A 86 6.32 7.82 -10.09
CA THR A 86 7.08 7.63 -11.32
C THR A 86 6.76 8.77 -12.29
N SER A 87 7.56 8.90 -13.36
CA SER A 87 7.33 9.88 -14.41
C SER A 87 6.16 9.51 -15.33
N HIS A 88 5.65 8.27 -15.22
CA HIS A 88 4.65 7.72 -16.15
C HIS A 88 3.21 7.87 -15.68
N GLY A 89 2.99 8.21 -14.41
CA GLY A 89 1.66 8.15 -13.81
C GLY A 89 1.23 6.71 -13.53
N GLY A 90 0.00 6.51 -13.11
CA GLY A 90 -0.51 5.18 -12.75
C GLY A 90 0.17 4.59 -11.52
N ASP A 91 0.58 5.46 -10.59
CA ASP A 91 1.41 5.09 -9.43
C ASP A 91 0.62 4.56 -8.25
N GLY A 92 -0.69 4.64 -8.33
CA GLY A 92 -1.58 4.17 -7.29
C GLY A 92 -2.23 5.28 -6.48
N ARG A 93 -2.72 4.92 -5.31
CA ARG A 93 -3.47 5.85 -4.44
C ARG A 93 -3.14 5.60 -2.99
N ILE A 94 -3.31 6.64 -2.18
CA ILE A 94 -3.21 6.57 -0.74
C ILE A 94 -4.59 6.89 -0.17
N TYR A 95 -5.13 5.97 0.63
CA TYR A 95 -6.39 6.18 1.33
C TYR A 95 -6.11 6.40 2.80
N ILE A 96 -6.75 7.40 3.37
CA ILE A 96 -6.63 7.75 4.77
C ILE A 96 -8.01 7.72 5.39
N SER A 97 -8.18 6.95 6.45
CA SER A 97 -9.43 6.87 7.19
C SER A 97 -9.19 7.00 8.68
N THR A 98 -10.19 7.49 9.38
CA THR A 98 -10.14 7.58 10.83
C THR A 98 -10.39 6.21 11.42
N LEU A 99 -9.52 5.78 12.33
CA LEU A 99 -9.71 4.58 13.12
C LEU A 99 -10.21 4.95 14.51
N ASP A 100 -11.21 4.25 14.97
CA ASP A 100 -11.67 4.39 16.36
C ASP A 100 -10.66 3.81 17.32
N ASP A 101 -10.10 2.65 17.00
CA ASP A 101 -9.08 2.00 17.81
C ASP A 101 -8.30 0.94 17.03
N ALA A 102 -7.16 0.54 17.56
CA ALA A 102 -6.39 -0.61 17.11
C ALA A 102 -5.89 -1.35 18.35
N ILE A 103 -6.14 -2.65 18.43
CA ILE A 103 -5.93 -3.46 19.61
C ILE A 103 -4.97 -4.60 19.29
N HIS A 104 -3.94 -4.77 20.11
CA HIS A 104 -3.00 -5.88 19.98
C HIS A 104 -3.67 -7.18 20.45
N ILE A 105 -3.74 -8.16 19.58
CA ILE A 105 -4.46 -9.42 19.89
C ILE A 105 -3.86 -10.14 21.10
N HIS A 106 -2.54 -10.23 21.15
CA HIS A 106 -1.86 -10.97 22.21
C HIS A 106 -2.00 -10.34 23.59
N THR A 107 -1.78 -9.03 23.68
CA THR A 107 -1.76 -8.31 24.97
C THR A 107 -3.08 -7.65 25.34
N GLY A 108 -3.92 -7.37 24.36
CA GLY A 108 -5.13 -6.56 24.55
C GLY A 108 -4.87 -5.09 24.68
N ASP A 109 -3.62 -4.64 24.44
CA ASP A 109 -3.28 -3.21 24.46
C ASP A 109 -4.04 -2.47 23.39
N LYS A 110 -4.58 -1.29 23.78
CA LYS A 110 -5.38 -0.44 22.90
C LYS A 110 -4.54 0.71 22.35
N HIS A 111 -5.09 1.41 21.36
CA HIS A 111 -4.49 2.60 20.75
C HIS A 111 -3.12 2.35 20.12
N LEU A 112 -2.95 1.17 19.49
CA LEU A 112 -1.74 0.85 18.76
C LEU A 112 -1.51 1.85 17.63
N GLY A 113 -0.27 2.33 17.51
CA GLY A 113 0.10 3.30 16.49
C GLY A 113 -0.20 4.76 16.83
N ASP A 114 -0.88 5.01 17.96
CA ASP A 114 -1.17 6.36 18.44
C ASP A 114 -0.06 6.89 19.36
N SER A 115 0.82 6.03 19.79
CA SER A 115 1.93 6.35 20.68
C SER A 115 3.27 5.94 20.06
N SER A 116 4.29 5.77 20.87
CA SER A 116 5.67 5.62 20.42
C SER A 116 5.89 4.48 19.40
N GLU A 117 6.91 4.64 18.59
CA GLU A 117 7.40 3.65 17.62
C GLU A 117 7.64 2.26 18.26
N GLU A 118 7.92 2.21 19.57
CA GLU A 118 8.13 0.94 20.30
C GLU A 118 6.89 0.06 20.31
N GLU A 119 5.70 0.62 20.41
CA GLU A 119 4.46 -0.15 20.42
C GLU A 119 4.22 -0.84 19.07
N MET A 120 4.62 -0.20 17.99
CA MET A 120 4.50 -0.76 16.66
C MET A 120 5.50 -1.90 16.43
N LYS A 121 6.64 -1.87 17.07
CA LYS A 121 7.65 -2.93 16.98
C LYS A 121 7.25 -4.22 17.67
N ASN A 122 6.32 -4.15 18.61
CA ASN A 122 5.88 -5.28 19.43
C ASN A 122 4.61 -5.97 18.92
N GLU A 123 4.19 -5.66 17.73
CA GLU A 123 3.06 -6.35 17.09
C GLU A 123 3.30 -7.83 16.84
#